data_d0a3fccb934ad2856faea7ecb1c1673e
#
_entry.id   d0a3fccb934ad2856faea7ecb1c1673e
#
_cell.length_a   1.000
_cell.length_b   1.000
_cell.length_c   1.000
_cell.angle_alpha   90.00
_cell.angle_beta   90.00
_cell.angle_gamma   90.00
#
_symmetry.space_group_name_H-M   'P 1'
#
loop_
_entity.id
_entity.type
_entity.pdbx_description
1 polymer ?
#
loop_
_entity_poly.entity_id
_entity_poly.type
_entity_poly.pdbx_seq_one_letter_code
_entity_poly.pdbx_strand_id
1 'polypeptide(L)'
;MVAKRAAYILKKYGYSESDIEMVKIAGFMHDIGNVVNRSRHAEYGAILANEILKETDMSLKDRITVVSAIGHHDESTGGATDPISAALIIADKTDVRRNRVRNKAKENFDIHDRVNYSVRKSSLKISEDKKTITLKLDIDTRYGSIMEYFEIFMQRMILCRKAAEKLGLTFKLEINGQQLL
;
A
#
# COMPACT_ATOMS: atom_id res chain seq x y z
N MET A 1 -8.23 -5.26 -3.11
CA MET A 1 -7.49 -5.66 -1.88
C MET A 1 -7.04 -4.43 -1.11
N VAL A 2 -6.33 -3.50 -1.74
CA VAL A 2 -5.80 -2.27 -1.11
C VAL A 2 -6.88 -1.49 -0.35
N ALA A 3 -8.00 -1.14 -0.99
CA ALA A 3 -9.12 -0.43 -0.34
C ALA A 3 -9.61 -1.11 0.97
N LYS A 4 -9.77 -2.45 0.95
CA LYS A 4 -10.19 -3.20 2.15
C LYS A 4 -9.14 -3.18 3.26
N ARG A 5 -7.85 -3.25 2.90
CA ARG A 5 -6.73 -3.24 3.85
C ARG A 5 -6.56 -1.85 4.47
N ALA A 6 -6.66 -0.79 3.66
CA ALA A 6 -6.61 0.59 4.14
C ALA A 6 -7.77 0.91 5.09
N ALA A 7 -8.99 0.53 4.71
CA ALA A 7 -10.18 0.66 5.56
C ALA A 7 -10.02 -0.12 6.89
N TYR A 8 -9.47 -1.34 6.86
CA TYR A 8 -9.19 -2.12 8.06
C TYR A 8 -8.26 -1.38 9.02
N ILE A 9 -7.19 -0.74 8.50
CA ILE A 9 -6.25 0.04 9.30
C ILE A 9 -7.01 1.16 10.02
N LEU A 10 -7.70 2.05 9.30
CA LEU A 10 -8.39 3.18 9.90
C LEU A 10 -9.48 2.75 10.88
N LYS A 11 -10.27 1.72 10.53
CA LYS A 11 -11.32 1.17 11.41
C LYS A 11 -10.76 0.68 12.75
N LYS A 12 -9.60 0.00 12.75
CA LYS A 12 -8.94 -0.49 13.96
C LYS A 12 -8.48 0.62 14.88
N TYR A 13 -8.17 1.80 14.32
CA TYR A 13 -7.76 2.97 15.09
C TYR A 13 -8.91 3.92 15.44
N GLY A 14 -10.14 3.59 15.07
CA GLY A 14 -11.34 4.33 15.47
C GLY A 14 -11.58 5.61 14.67
N TYR A 15 -11.08 5.67 13.43
CA TYR A 15 -11.40 6.76 12.51
C TYR A 15 -12.88 6.73 12.12
N SER A 16 -13.40 7.87 11.68
CA SER A 16 -14.81 8.03 11.31
C SER A 16 -15.18 7.17 10.09
N GLU A 17 -16.47 6.86 9.94
CA GLU A 17 -16.97 6.16 8.74
C GLU A 17 -16.69 6.98 7.46
N SER A 18 -16.68 8.31 7.54
CA SER A 18 -16.29 9.19 6.45
C SER A 18 -14.84 8.97 6.04
N ASP A 19 -13.90 8.93 7.00
CA ASP A 19 -12.48 8.65 6.74
C ASP A 19 -12.29 7.26 6.12
N ILE A 20 -13.04 6.27 6.62
CA ILE A 20 -13.02 4.90 6.12
C ILE A 20 -13.54 4.85 4.68
N GLU A 21 -14.56 5.61 4.33
CA GLU A 21 -15.06 5.67 2.97
C GLU A 21 -14.07 6.38 2.05
N MET A 22 -13.51 7.51 2.45
CA MET A 22 -12.46 8.21 1.68
C MET A 22 -11.27 7.31 1.36
N VAL A 23 -10.77 6.55 2.35
CA VAL A 23 -9.63 5.64 2.12
C VAL A 23 -9.98 4.46 1.22
N LYS A 24 -11.24 3.98 1.23
CA LYS A 24 -11.71 2.96 0.28
C LYS A 24 -11.71 3.50 -1.15
N ILE A 25 -12.24 4.71 -1.35
CA ILE A 25 -12.27 5.37 -2.66
C ILE A 25 -10.83 5.57 -3.15
N ALA A 26 -9.95 6.15 -2.32
CA ALA A 26 -8.54 6.32 -2.65
C ALA A 26 -7.87 4.98 -2.99
N GLY A 27 -8.09 3.95 -2.19
CA GLY A 27 -7.53 2.61 -2.42
C GLY A 27 -8.10 1.88 -3.63
N PHE A 28 -9.30 2.24 -4.09
CA PHE A 28 -9.88 1.74 -5.34
C PHE A 28 -9.26 2.43 -6.56
N MET A 29 -9.00 3.74 -6.47
CA MET A 29 -8.58 4.58 -7.59
C MET A 29 -7.07 4.80 -7.67
N HIS A 30 -6.26 4.41 -6.66
CA HIS A 30 -4.86 4.80 -6.53
C HIS A 30 -3.99 4.53 -7.78
N ASP A 31 -4.27 3.46 -8.47
CA ASP A 31 -3.54 3.01 -9.67
C ASP A 31 -4.19 3.45 -11.00
N ILE A 32 -5.26 4.27 -10.98
CA ILE A 32 -5.98 4.64 -12.21
C ILE A 32 -5.08 5.37 -13.22
N GLY A 33 -4.07 6.07 -12.75
CA GLY A 33 -3.10 6.77 -13.61
C GLY A 33 -2.25 5.85 -14.48
N ASN A 34 -2.21 4.54 -14.21
CA ASN A 34 -1.55 3.58 -15.08
C ASN A 34 -2.16 3.50 -16.49
N VAL A 35 -3.39 3.98 -16.67
CA VAL A 35 -4.01 4.09 -18.00
C VAL A 35 -3.30 5.11 -18.89
N VAL A 36 -2.66 6.11 -18.28
CA VAL A 36 -1.89 7.14 -18.98
C VAL A 36 -0.43 6.68 -19.13
N ASN A 37 0.25 6.42 -18.01
CA ASN A 37 1.64 5.99 -18.00
C ASN A 37 2.00 5.38 -16.63
N ARG A 38 2.82 4.32 -16.62
CA ARG A 38 3.34 3.72 -15.39
C ARG A 38 4.25 4.67 -14.61
N SER A 39 5.11 5.39 -15.30
CA SER A 39 5.88 6.48 -14.70
C SER A 39 4.93 7.61 -14.32
N ARG A 40 5.03 8.13 -13.10
CA ARG A 40 4.17 9.19 -12.56
C ARG A 40 2.67 8.82 -12.49
N HIS A 41 2.37 7.52 -12.33
CA HIS A 41 0.98 7.06 -12.25
C HIS A 41 0.21 7.67 -11.05
N ALA A 42 0.90 8.02 -9.97
CA ALA A 42 0.29 8.64 -8.80
C ALA A 42 -0.23 10.05 -9.13
N GLU A 43 0.57 10.87 -9.82
CA GLU A 43 0.19 12.23 -10.20
C GLU A 43 -0.94 12.20 -11.25
N TYR A 44 -0.82 11.37 -12.28
CA TYR A 44 -1.90 11.19 -13.26
C TYR A 44 -3.15 10.62 -12.60
N GLY A 45 -3.00 9.69 -11.66
CA GLY A 45 -4.09 9.12 -10.89
C GLY A 45 -4.83 10.16 -10.05
N ALA A 46 -4.11 11.08 -9.42
CA ALA A 46 -4.70 12.18 -8.67
C ALA A 46 -5.53 13.11 -9.56
N ILE A 47 -5.01 13.48 -10.74
CA ILE A 47 -5.70 14.33 -11.71
C ILE A 47 -6.98 13.63 -12.21
N LEU A 48 -6.88 12.37 -12.64
CA LEU A 48 -8.03 11.62 -13.13
C LEU A 48 -9.07 11.39 -12.04
N ALA A 49 -8.65 11.08 -10.81
CA ALA A 49 -9.56 10.93 -9.68
C ALA A 49 -10.30 12.24 -9.37
N ASN A 50 -9.62 13.39 -9.42
CA ASN A 50 -10.29 14.69 -9.24
C ASN A 50 -11.38 14.92 -10.30
N GLU A 51 -11.10 14.62 -11.59
CA GLU A 51 -12.06 14.78 -12.67
C GLU A 51 -13.29 13.88 -12.48
N ILE A 52 -13.09 12.64 -12.05
CA ILE A 52 -14.19 11.71 -11.81
C ILE A 52 -15.01 12.12 -10.57
N LEU A 53 -14.33 12.46 -9.47
CA LEU A 53 -14.99 12.72 -8.20
C LEU A 53 -15.70 14.07 -8.15
N LYS A 54 -15.33 15.05 -8.99
CA LYS A 54 -16.07 16.31 -9.07
C LYS A 54 -17.49 16.16 -9.62
N GLU A 55 -17.77 15.06 -10.33
CA GLU A 55 -19.11 14.73 -10.84
C GLU A 55 -19.97 14.00 -9.80
N THR A 56 -19.49 13.85 -8.56
CA THR A 56 -20.20 13.22 -7.44
C THR A 56 -20.60 14.26 -6.38
N ASP A 57 -21.41 13.85 -5.42
CA ASP A 57 -21.82 14.68 -4.28
C ASP A 57 -20.73 14.83 -3.20
N MET A 58 -19.49 14.36 -3.48
CA MET A 58 -18.38 14.47 -2.54
C MET A 58 -18.02 15.93 -2.27
N SER A 59 -17.87 16.30 -0.99
CA SER A 59 -17.44 17.65 -0.62
C SER A 59 -16.06 17.97 -1.21
N LEU A 60 -15.80 19.24 -1.51
CA LEU A 60 -14.47 19.67 -2.00
C LEU A 60 -13.35 19.26 -1.04
N LYS A 61 -13.59 19.36 0.27
CA LYS A 61 -12.62 18.96 1.31
C LYS A 61 -12.28 17.47 1.20
N ASP A 62 -13.29 16.61 1.15
CA ASP A 62 -13.11 15.15 1.10
C ASP A 62 -12.44 14.74 -0.21
N ARG A 63 -12.85 15.37 -1.32
CA ARG A 63 -12.25 15.15 -2.63
C ARG A 63 -10.76 15.49 -2.64
N ILE A 64 -10.36 16.64 -2.09
CA ILE A 64 -8.95 17.04 -1.97
C ILE A 64 -8.18 16.00 -1.14
N THR A 65 -8.75 15.48 -0.06
CA THR A 65 -8.12 14.45 0.77
C THR A 65 -7.89 13.16 -0.02
N VAL A 66 -8.89 12.68 -0.76
CA VAL A 66 -8.76 11.47 -1.61
C VAL A 66 -7.70 11.68 -2.70
N VAL A 67 -7.77 12.82 -3.40
CA VAL A 67 -6.84 13.16 -4.49
C VAL A 67 -5.40 13.28 -3.98
N SER A 68 -5.21 13.93 -2.82
CA SER A 68 -3.91 14.04 -2.16
C SER A 68 -3.36 12.65 -1.79
N ALA A 69 -4.19 11.79 -1.20
CA ALA A 69 -3.76 10.44 -0.85
C ALA A 69 -3.30 9.64 -2.08
N ILE A 70 -4.01 9.76 -3.21
CA ILE A 70 -3.63 9.14 -4.47
C ILE A 70 -2.33 9.72 -5.01
N GLY A 71 -2.17 11.04 -5.03
CA GLY A 71 -0.97 11.70 -5.57
C GLY A 71 0.31 11.42 -4.80
N HIS A 72 0.20 11.08 -3.50
CA HIS A 72 1.34 10.87 -2.63
C HIS A 72 1.60 9.41 -2.25
N HIS A 73 0.99 8.43 -2.94
CA HIS A 73 1.14 7.03 -2.55
C HIS A 73 2.38 6.33 -3.11
N ASP A 74 3.01 6.87 -4.16
CA ASP A 74 4.16 6.24 -4.82
C ASP A 74 5.45 6.42 -4.02
N GLU A 75 6.30 5.39 -3.98
CA GLU A 75 7.54 5.39 -3.20
C GLU A 75 8.63 6.31 -3.74
N SER A 76 8.55 6.70 -5.01
CA SER A 76 9.56 7.55 -5.65
C SER A 76 9.38 9.05 -5.33
N THR A 77 8.14 9.49 -5.16
CA THR A 77 7.81 10.92 -5.01
C THR A 77 6.90 11.21 -3.82
N GLY A 78 6.32 10.17 -3.23
CA GLY A 78 5.26 10.29 -2.25
C GLY A 78 5.69 10.33 -0.80
N GLY A 79 4.70 10.49 0.04
CA GLY A 79 4.81 10.48 1.51
C GLY A 79 3.46 10.71 2.16
N ALA A 80 3.29 10.21 3.37
CA ALA A 80 2.03 10.36 4.09
C ALA A 80 1.79 11.81 4.52
N THR A 81 0.78 12.46 3.94
CA THR A 81 0.35 13.83 4.27
C THR A 81 -0.64 13.86 5.44
N ASP A 82 -1.49 12.84 5.53
CA ASP A 82 -2.58 12.69 6.49
C ASP A 82 -2.84 11.21 6.81
N PRO A 83 -3.74 10.87 7.73
CA PRO A 83 -4.03 9.49 8.08
C PRO A 83 -4.59 8.64 6.93
N ILE A 84 -5.30 9.23 5.98
CA ILE A 84 -5.90 8.54 4.83
C ILE A 84 -4.79 8.13 3.86
N SER A 85 -3.89 9.05 3.51
CA SER A 85 -2.72 8.77 2.68
C SER A 85 -1.80 7.74 3.36
N ALA A 86 -1.60 7.84 4.69
CA ALA A 86 -0.81 6.88 5.44
C ALA A 86 -1.37 5.46 5.37
N ALA A 87 -2.67 5.30 5.60
CA ALA A 87 -3.33 4.01 5.52
C ALA A 87 -3.31 3.43 4.09
N LEU A 88 -3.49 4.28 3.07
CA LEU A 88 -3.37 3.90 1.66
C LEU A 88 -1.97 3.37 1.34
N ILE A 89 -0.93 4.12 1.70
CA ILE A 89 0.48 3.74 1.49
C ILE A 89 0.77 2.37 2.11
N ILE A 90 0.44 2.19 3.40
CA ILE A 90 0.68 0.91 4.07
C ILE A 90 -0.09 -0.22 3.38
N ALA A 91 -1.34 0.02 3.01
CA ALA A 91 -2.17 -1.01 2.38
C ALA A 91 -1.64 -1.44 1.00
N ASP A 92 -1.19 -0.49 0.18
CA ASP A 92 -0.64 -0.74 -1.14
C ASP A 92 0.74 -1.39 -1.08
N LYS A 93 1.68 -0.76 -0.36
CA LYS A 93 3.08 -1.20 -0.33
C LYS A 93 3.28 -2.55 0.38
N THR A 94 2.32 -2.97 1.21
CA THR A 94 2.32 -4.29 1.85
C THR A 94 1.56 -5.36 1.06
N ASP A 95 0.95 -5.01 -0.09
CA ASP A 95 0.22 -5.97 -0.93
C ASP A 95 1.16 -6.73 -1.87
N VAL A 96 2.07 -7.50 -1.30
CA VAL A 96 3.00 -8.39 -2.03
C VAL A 96 2.44 -9.80 -2.00
N ARG A 97 2.17 -10.40 -3.17
CA ARG A 97 1.53 -11.72 -3.24
C ARG A 97 1.81 -12.44 -4.56
N ARG A 98 1.90 -13.77 -4.49
CA ARG A 98 2.07 -14.68 -5.63
C ARG A 98 1.07 -14.43 -6.77
N ASN A 99 -0.19 -14.18 -6.45
CA ASN A 99 -1.25 -13.99 -7.44
C ASN A 99 -1.25 -12.61 -8.13
N ARG A 100 -0.29 -11.73 -7.81
CA ARG A 100 -0.04 -10.50 -8.58
C ARG A 100 0.82 -10.75 -9.82
N VAL A 101 1.55 -11.86 -9.86
CA VAL A 101 2.35 -12.23 -11.02
C VAL A 101 1.42 -12.63 -12.16
N ARG A 102 1.51 -11.92 -13.27
CA ARG A 102 0.70 -12.16 -14.49
C ARG A 102 1.40 -13.09 -15.46
N ASN A 103 2.74 -13.10 -15.45
CA ASN A 103 3.53 -14.00 -16.27
C ASN A 103 3.28 -15.45 -15.84
N LYS A 104 2.95 -16.34 -16.79
CA LYS A 104 2.70 -17.75 -16.53
C LYS A 104 3.94 -18.62 -16.73
N ALA A 105 4.90 -18.13 -17.50
CA ALA A 105 6.15 -18.82 -17.82
C ALA A 105 7.20 -18.49 -16.75
N LYS A 106 7.37 -19.39 -15.78
CA LYS A 106 8.27 -19.18 -14.63
C LYS A 106 9.73 -19.03 -15.03
N GLU A 107 10.13 -19.63 -16.12
CA GLU A 107 11.45 -19.53 -16.74
C GLU A 107 11.79 -18.11 -17.19
N ASN A 108 10.77 -17.27 -17.42
CA ASN A 108 10.90 -15.89 -17.87
C ASN A 108 10.62 -14.88 -16.75
N PHE A 109 10.63 -15.32 -15.48
CA PHE A 109 10.44 -14.41 -14.35
C PHE A 109 11.62 -13.47 -14.20
N ASP A 110 11.33 -12.16 -14.21
CA ASP A 110 12.27 -11.17 -13.73
C ASP A 110 12.37 -11.18 -12.19
N ILE A 111 13.18 -10.32 -11.60
CA ILE A 111 13.31 -10.25 -10.13
C ILE A 111 11.99 -9.89 -9.45
N HIS A 112 11.19 -9.00 -10.05
CA HIS A 112 9.88 -8.61 -9.51
C HIS A 112 8.89 -9.78 -9.54
N ASP A 113 8.86 -10.54 -10.62
CA ASP A 113 8.03 -11.74 -10.75
C ASP A 113 8.46 -12.79 -9.72
N ARG A 114 9.76 -13.08 -9.62
CA ARG A 114 10.28 -14.07 -8.66
C ARG A 114 9.94 -13.72 -7.22
N VAL A 115 10.19 -12.47 -6.82
CA VAL A 115 9.93 -12.03 -5.45
C VAL A 115 8.44 -12.03 -5.13
N ASN A 116 7.58 -11.49 -6.01
CA ASN A 116 6.13 -11.56 -5.80
C ASN A 116 5.62 -13.01 -5.76
N TYR A 117 6.14 -13.87 -6.63
CA TYR A 117 5.76 -15.28 -6.68
C TYR A 117 6.22 -16.06 -5.44
N SER A 118 7.35 -15.69 -4.86
CA SER A 118 7.87 -16.31 -3.65
C SER A 118 6.96 -16.05 -2.43
N VAL A 119 6.23 -14.92 -2.39
CA VAL A 119 5.37 -14.58 -1.26
C VAL A 119 4.07 -15.40 -1.30
N ARG A 120 3.97 -16.39 -0.42
CA ARG A 120 2.78 -17.24 -0.24
C ARG A 120 1.68 -16.49 0.51
N LYS A 121 2.06 -15.72 1.54
CA LYS A 121 1.14 -15.00 2.39
C LYS A 121 1.71 -13.64 2.77
N SER A 122 0.87 -12.62 2.66
CA SER A 122 1.13 -11.27 3.17
C SER A 122 -0.05 -10.85 4.03
N SER A 123 0.20 -10.53 5.29
CA SER A 123 -0.82 -10.08 6.21
C SER A 123 -0.33 -8.94 7.09
N LEU A 124 -1.24 -8.03 7.44
CA LEU A 124 -1.00 -6.99 8.43
C LEU A 124 -1.63 -7.39 9.76
N LYS A 125 -0.86 -7.28 10.84
CA LYS A 125 -1.34 -7.48 12.20
C LYS A 125 -1.15 -6.18 12.99
N ILE A 126 -2.22 -5.71 13.61
CA ILE A 126 -2.18 -4.58 14.55
C ILE A 126 -2.13 -5.17 15.96
N SER A 127 -1.23 -4.68 16.80
CA SER A 127 -1.11 -5.09 18.21
C SER A 127 -2.36 -4.71 19.01
N GLU A 128 -2.60 -5.42 20.12
CA GLU A 128 -3.77 -5.16 20.98
C GLU A 128 -3.73 -3.77 21.61
N ASP A 129 -2.53 -3.29 21.96
CA ASP A 129 -2.31 -1.95 22.49
C ASP A 129 -2.39 -0.85 21.42
N LYS A 130 -2.63 -1.24 20.16
CA LYS A 130 -2.73 -0.35 18.99
C LYS A 130 -1.51 0.55 18.76
N LYS A 131 -0.32 0.13 19.20
CA LYS A 131 0.93 0.90 19.02
C LYS A 131 1.79 0.41 17.86
N THR A 132 1.53 -0.81 17.37
CA THR A 132 2.36 -1.46 16.38
C THR A 132 1.54 -2.02 15.23
N ILE A 133 2.02 -1.82 14.02
CA ILE A 133 1.52 -2.48 12.82
C ILE A 133 2.63 -3.36 12.23
N THR A 134 2.40 -4.67 12.16
CA THR A 134 3.37 -5.66 11.69
C THR A 134 2.97 -6.20 10.34
N LEU A 135 3.83 -6.06 9.34
CA LEU A 135 3.75 -6.82 8.10
C LEU A 135 4.36 -8.20 8.33
N LYS A 136 3.56 -9.25 8.12
CA LYS A 136 4.01 -10.64 8.19
C LYS A 136 4.01 -11.25 6.80
N LEU A 137 5.17 -11.75 6.38
CA LEU A 137 5.38 -12.39 5.09
C LEU A 137 5.78 -13.86 5.29
N ASP A 138 5.18 -14.73 4.49
CA ASP A 138 5.63 -16.11 4.30
C ASP A 138 6.26 -16.19 2.90
N ILE A 139 7.58 -16.29 2.86
CA ILE A 139 8.39 -16.31 1.64
C ILE A 139 8.92 -17.72 1.38
N ASP A 140 8.59 -18.26 0.22
CA ASP A 140 9.14 -19.51 -0.30
C ASP A 140 10.50 -19.24 -0.97
N THR A 141 11.57 -19.46 -0.23
CA THR A 141 12.93 -19.17 -0.67
C THR A 141 13.42 -19.99 -1.88
N ARG A 142 12.64 -20.98 -2.34
CA ARG A 142 12.91 -21.71 -3.60
C ARG A 142 12.68 -20.84 -4.84
N TYR A 143 11.90 -19.76 -4.74
CA TYR A 143 11.55 -18.89 -5.87
C TYR A 143 12.17 -17.49 -5.79
N GLY A 144 12.48 -17.02 -4.61
CA GLY A 144 13.11 -15.71 -4.41
C GLY A 144 13.70 -15.62 -3.00
N SER A 145 14.88 -15.08 -2.88
CA SER A 145 15.56 -14.91 -1.59
C SER A 145 14.99 -13.72 -0.80
N ILE A 146 15.21 -13.72 0.51
CA ILE A 146 14.90 -12.56 1.36
C ILE A 146 15.72 -11.34 0.94
N MET A 147 16.95 -11.55 0.46
CA MET A 147 17.79 -10.46 -0.06
C MET A 147 17.18 -9.80 -1.30
N GLU A 148 16.71 -10.59 -2.28
CA GLU A 148 16.00 -10.05 -3.45
C GLU A 148 14.73 -9.28 -3.04
N TYR A 149 14.02 -9.72 -2.00
CA TYR A 149 12.89 -8.97 -1.47
C TYR A 149 13.32 -7.57 -1.00
N PHE A 150 14.41 -7.46 -0.24
CA PHE A 150 14.90 -6.16 0.20
C PHE A 150 15.46 -5.31 -0.95
N GLU A 151 16.13 -5.93 -1.92
CA GLU A 151 16.66 -5.24 -3.09
C GLU A 151 15.58 -4.43 -3.83
N ILE A 152 14.41 -5.01 -4.05
CA ILE A 152 13.34 -4.35 -4.81
C ILE A 152 12.31 -3.62 -3.94
N PHE A 153 12.17 -3.98 -2.65
CA PHE A 153 11.10 -3.44 -1.79
C PHE A 153 11.60 -2.64 -0.58
N MET A 154 12.89 -2.37 -0.46
CA MET A 154 13.42 -1.58 0.66
C MET A 154 12.76 -0.20 0.74
N GLN A 155 12.64 0.51 -0.38
CA GLN A 155 12.02 1.84 -0.41
C GLN A 155 10.55 1.79 0.01
N ARG A 156 9.82 0.72 -0.35
CA ARG A 156 8.44 0.51 0.12
C ARG A 156 8.37 0.30 1.63
N MET A 157 9.32 -0.44 2.21
CA MET A 157 9.35 -0.66 3.66
C MET A 157 9.70 0.63 4.42
N ILE A 158 10.61 1.44 3.89
CA ILE A 158 10.93 2.77 4.42
C ILE A 158 9.69 3.67 4.38
N LEU A 159 8.97 3.70 3.26
CA LEU A 159 7.75 4.48 3.12
C LEU A 159 6.65 4.00 4.07
N CYS A 160 6.46 2.68 4.23
CA CYS A 160 5.52 2.11 5.21
C CYS A 160 5.86 2.54 6.64
N ARG A 161 7.14 2.57 7.02
CA ARG A 161 7.57 3.03 8.34
C ARG A 161 7.18 4.48 8.56
N LYS A 162 7.51 5.38 7.63
CA LYS A 162 7.13 6.79 7.70
C LYS A 162 5.61 7.00 7.75
N ALA A 163 4.87 6.21 6.97
CA ALA A 163 3.41 6.25 6.98
C ALA A 163 2.83 5.76 8.32
N ALA A 164 3.42 4.73 8.93
CA ALA A 164 3.01 4.27 10.25
C ALA A 164 3.28 5.32 11.33
N GLU A 165 4.43 5.99 11.30
CA GLU A 165 4.77 7.11 12.19
C GLU A 165 3.73 8.25 12.09
N LYS A 166 3.21 8.53 10.89
CA LYS A 166 2.12 9.52 10.68
C LYS A 166 0.81 9.13 11.39
N LEU A 167 0.58 7.83 11.57
CA LEU A 167 -0.54 7.29 12.35
C LEU A 167 -0.22 7.13 13.84
N GLY A 168 0.96 7.55 14.30
CA GLY A 168 1.43 7.34 15.68
C GLY A 168 1.81 5.89 15.99
N LEU A 169 2.22 5.11 14.98
CA LEU A 169 2.49 3.68 15.07
C LEU A 169 3.94 3.34 14.80
N THR A 170 4.39 2.23 15.38
CA THR A 170 5.65 1.57 15.00
C THR A 170 5.37 0.53 13.92
N PHE A 171 6.03 0.65 12.77
CA PHE A 171 6.01 -0.38 11.73
C PHE A 171 7.00 -1.48 12.04
N LYS A 172 6.57 -2.74 11.93
CA LYS A 172 7.42 -3.92 12.07
C LYS A 172 7.29 -4.83 10.85
N LEU A 173 8.38 -5.54 10.54
CA LEU A 173 8.45 -6.54 9.49
C LEU A 173 8.85 -7.89 10.08
N GLU A 174 8.04 -8.92 9.81
CA GLU A 174 8.32 -10.31 10.15
C GLU A 174 8.32 -11.13 8.87
N ILE A 175 9.40 -11.86 8.59
CA ILE A 175 9.52 -12.76 7.44
C ILE A 175 9.81 -14.17 7.97
N ASN A 176 8.99 -15.14 7.56
CA ASN A 176 9.12 -16.56 7.94
C ASN A 176 9.21 -16.76 9.47
N GLY A 177 8.47 -15.97 10.22
CA GLY A 177 8.44 -16.02 11.69
C GLY A 177 9.57 -15.26 12.41
N GLN A 178 10.53 -14.71 11.67
CA GLN A 178 11.62 -13.91 12.23
C GLN A 178 11.30 -12.41 12.09
N GLN A 179 11.36 -11.67 13.21
CA GLN A 179 11.24 -10.21 13.19
C GLN A 179 12.54 -9.60 12.70
N LEU A 180 12.44 -8.72 11.69
CA LEU A 180 13.58 -8.06 11.04
C LEU A 180 13.60 -6.54 11.29
N LEU A 181 12.46 -5.95 11.69
CA LEU A 181 12.28 -4.56 12.13
C LEU A 181 11.42 -4.54 13.39
#